data_bb52622ba67c7977ee32fbaf51c3c43e
#
_entry.id   bb52622ba67c7977ee32fbaf51c3c43e
#
_cell.length_a   1.000
_cell.length_b   1.000
_cell.length_c   1.000
_cell.angle_alpha   90.00
_cell.angle_beta   90.00
_cell.angle_gamma   90.00
#
_symmetry.space_group_name_H-M   'P 1'
#
loop_
_entity.id
_entity.type
_entity.pdbx_description
1 polymer ?
#
loop_
_entity_poly.entity_id
_entity_poly.type
_entity_poly.pdbx_seq_one_letter_code
_entity_poly.pdbx_strand_id
1 'polypeptide(L)' 'MQTQLLNTQQAAEFLSVSVAFLERDRWAGARVPYIKVGSRAVRYQLNDLEQYVQSCRRRSTSELLK' A
#
# COMPACT_ATOMS: atom_id res chain seq x y z
N MET A 1 0.67 -21.14 3.54
CA MET A 1 1.08 -19.98 2.76
C MET A 1 1.34 -18.78 3.64
N GLN A 2 2.48 -18.16 3.45
CA GLN A 2 2.85 -17.07 4.31
C GLN A 2 2.81 -15.76 3.56
N THR A 3 2.33 -14.76 4.26
CA THR A 3 2.32 -13.41 3.72
C THR A 3 3.50 -12.66 4.28
N GLN A 4 4.26 -12.06 3.42
CA GLN A 4 5.40 -11.27 3.85
C GLN A 4 4.92 -9.95 4.41
N LEU A 5 5.48 -9.58 5.56
CA LEU A 5 5.17 -8.31 6.18
C LEU A 5 6.27 -7.32 5.86
N LEU A 6 5.85 -6.13 5.47
CA LEU A 6 6.76 -5.06 5.09
C LEU A 6 6.58 -3.89 6.04
N ASN A 7 7.67 -3.20 6.34
CA ASN A 7 7.52 -1.96 7.09
C ASN A 7 7.06 -0.86 6.14
N THR A 8 6.82 0.32 6.69
CA THR A 8 6.29 1.41 5.88
C THR A 8 7.22 1.78 4.73
N GLN A 9 8.52 1.79 4.99
CA GLN A 9 9.47 2.15 3.94
C GLN A 9 9.48 1.11 2.83
N GLN A 10 9.46 -0.16 3.19
CA GLN A 10 9.46 -1.22 2.19
C GLN A 10 8.17 -1.21 1.38
N ALA A 11 7.05 -0.95 2.05
CA ALA A 11 5.78 -0.87 1.36
C ALA A 11 5.77 0.30 0.39
N ALA A 12 6.33 1.44 0.80
CA ALA A 12 6.39 2.60 -0.07
C ALA A 12 7.23 2.28 -1.31
N GLU A 13 8.34 1.58 -1.12
CA GLU A 13 9.17 1.20 -2.25
C GLU A 13 8.44 0.26 -3.19
N PHE A 14 7.71 -0.69 -2.61
CA PHE A 14 6.94 -1.61 -3.44
C PHE A 14 5.91 -0.87 -4.28
N LEU A 15 5.26 0.12 -3.68
CA LEU A 15 4.22 0.87 -4.37
C LEU A 15 4.78 2.03 -5.19
N SER A 16 6.08 2.30 -5.08
CA SER A 16 6.72 3.42 -5.77
C SER A 16 6.14 4.76 -5.34
N VAL A 17 5.89 4.88 -4.06
CA VAL A 17 5.39 6.12 -3.49
C VAL A 17 6.28 6.51 -2.32
N SER A 18 6.06 7.68 -1.77
CA SER A 18 6.85 8.12 -0.64
C SER A 18 6.31 7.53 0.66
N VAL A 19 7.17 7.49 1.67
CA VAL A 19 6.73 7.10 3.00
C VAL A 19 5.65 8.06 3.49
N ALA A 20 5.81 9.34 3.18
CA ALA A 20 4.82 10.34 3.59
C ALA A 20 3.46 10.05 2.98
N PHE A 21 3.44 9.51 1.76
CA PHE A 21 2.18 9.13 1.13
C PHE A 21 1.45 8.11 1.98
N LEU A 22 2.16 7.08 2.43
CA LEU A 22 1.52 6.03 3.24
C LEU A 22 1.12 6.54 4.61
N GLU A 23 1.95 7.39 5.21
CA GLU A 23 1.60 7.94 6.50
C GLU A 23 0.37 8.81 6.43
N ARG A 24 0.29 9.61 5.38
CA ARG A 24 -0.89 10.45 5.18
C ARG A 24 -2.12 9.60 4.91
N ASP A 25 -1.94 8.52 4.17
CA ASP A 25 -3.05 7.64 3.86
C ASP A 25 -3.64 7.03 5.13
N ARG A 26 -2.79 6.66 6.08
CA ARG A 26 -3.29 6.09 7.32
C ARG A 26 -4.17 7.07 8.07
N TRP A 27 -3.81 8.34 8.02
CA TRP A 27 -4.61 9.37 8.69
C TRP A 27 -5.90 9.68 7.93
N ALA A 28 -5.87 9.53 6.61
CA ALA A 28 -6.97 9.98 5.77
C ALA A 28 -7.97 8.87 5.48
N GLY A 29 -7.85 7.72 6.12
CA GLY A 29 -8.83 6.67 5.91
C GLY A 29 -8.24 5.32 5.55
N ALA A 30 -6.92 5.25 5.42
CA ALA A 30 -6.23 3.97 5.24
C ALA A 30 -6.77 3.18 4.06
N ARG A 31 -6.68 3.75 2.88
CA ARG A 31 -7.08 3.03 1.68
C ARG A 31 -6.16 1.85 1.42
N VAL A 32 -4.89 1.99 1.81
CA VAL A 32 -3.94 0.90 1.72
C VAL A 32 -4.02 0.14 3.03
N PRO A 33 -4.44 -1.13 3.00
CA PRO A 33 -4.59 -1.89 4.24
C PRO A 33 -3.28 -2.04 4.98
N TYR A 34 -3.34 -1.97 6.27
CA TYR A 34 -2.14 -2.16 7.08
C TYR A 34 -2.50 -2.90 8.35
N ILE A 35 -1.47 -3.39 9.03
CA ILE A 35 -1.64 -4.16 10.25
C ILE A 35 -0.83 -3.50 11.35
N LYS A 36 -1.42 -3.40 12.53
CA LYS A 36 -0.70 -2.96 13.69
C LYS A 36 -0.22 -4.17 14.47
N VAL A 37 1.08 -4.31 14.55
CA VAL A 37 1.68 -5.40 15.30
C VAL A 37 2.06 -4.84 16.65
N GLY A 38 1.37 -5.30 17.69
CA GLY A 38 1.55 -4.70 19.00
C GLY A 38 0.92 -3.33 19.04
N SER A 39 1.50 -2.42 19.79
CA SER A 39 0.90 -1.12 19.99
C SER A 39 1.50 -0.03 19.09
N ARG A 40 2.62 -0.32 18.43
CA ARG A 40 3.32 0.74 17.71
C ARG A 40 3.76 0.36 16.32
N ALA A 41 4.04 -0.90 16.08
CA ALA A 41 4.63 -1.30 14.81
C ALA A 41 3.55 -1.40 13.75
N VAL A 42 3.78 -0.70 12.65
CA VAL A 42 2.89 -0.75 11.50
C VAL A 42 3.55 -1.61 10.44
N ARG A 43 2.79 -2.56 9.92
CA ARG A 43 3.30 -3.43 8.87
C ARG A 43 2.26 -3.54 7.77
N TYR A 44 2.72 -3.84 6.57
CA TYR A 44 1.87 -4.03 5.42
C TYR A 44 2.07 -5.44 4.91
N GLN A 45 1.00 -6.13 4.59
CA GLN A 45 1.10 -7.44 3.97
C GLN A 45 1.30 -7.28 2.49
N LEU A 46 2.28 -7.99 1.95
CA LEU A 46 2.56 -7.90 0.53
C LEU A 46 1.33 -8.23 -0.30
N ASN A 47 0.58 -9.25 0.12
CA ASN A 47 -0.62 -9.65 -0.58
C ASN A 47 -1.63 -8.51 -0.65
N ASP A 48 -1.79 -7.79 0.45
CA ASP A 48 -2.71 -6.65 0.48
C ASP A 48 -2.25 -5.54 -0.45
N LEU A 49 -0.95 -5.32 -0.51
CA LEU A 49 -0.42 -4.28 -1.40
C LEU A 49 -0.65 -4.66 -2.86
N GLU A 50 -0.49 -5.92 -3.19
CA GLU A 50 -0.75 -6.36 -4.54
C GLU A 50 -2.21 -6.15 -4.92
N GLN A 51 -3.11 -6.45 -4.00
CA GLN A 51 -4.53 -6.25 -4.27
C GLN A 51 -4.86 -4.77 -4.40
N TYR A 52 -4.23 -3.94 -3.59
CA TYR A 52 -4.43 -2.50 -3.70
C TYR A 52 -4.00 -2.01 -5.08
N VAL A 53 -2.85 -2.46 -5.55
CA VAL A 53 -2.38 -2.07 -6.87
C VAL A 53 -3.38 -2.48 -7.93
N GLN A 54 -3.91 -3.70 -7.82
CA GLN A 54 -4.90 -4.15 -8.79
C GLN A 54 -6.14 -3.27 -8.78
N SER A 55 -6.55 -2.86 -7.59
CA SER A 55 -7.74 -2.03 -7.49
C SER A 55 -7.52 -0.63 -8.05
N CYS A 56 -6.26 -0.20 -8.14
CA CYS A 56 -5.93 1.10 -8.69
C CYS A 56 -5.78 1.09 -10.20
N ARG A 57 -5.76 -0.09 -10.79
CA ARG A 57 -5.57 -0.16 -12.23
C ARG A 57 -6.73 0.49 -12.96
N ARG A 58 -6.38 1.19 -14.01
CA ARG A 58 -7.37 1.79 -14.88
C ARG A 58 -7.39 1.06 -16.19
N ARG A 59 -8.56 0.94 -16.74
CA ARG A 59 -8.73 0.23 -17.99
C ARG A 59 -9.13 1.15 -19.12
N SER A 60 -9.33 2.41 -18.82
CA SER A 60 -9.73 3.36 -19.83
C SER A 60 -8.59 3.59 -20.79
N THR A 61 -8.89 3.55 -22.08
CA THR A 61 -7.90 3.80 -23.10
C THR A 61 -7.35 5.21 -22.97
N SER A 62 -8.19 6.14 -22.61
CA SER A 62 -7.73 7.52 -22.49
C SER A 62 -6.69 7.66 -21.39
N GLU A 63 -6.77 6.84 -20.38
CA GLU A 63 -5.76 6.89 -19.33
C GLU A 63 -4.45 6.30 -19.79
N LEU A 64 -4.51 5.34 -20.66
CA LEU A 64 -3.30 4.73 -21.17
C LEU A 64 -2.55 5.65 -22.10
N LEU A 65 -3.24 6.60 -22.67
CA LEU A 65 -2.64 7.52 -23.61
C LEU A 65 -1.93 8.69 -22.97
N LYS A 66 -2.02 8.80 -21.69
CA LYS A 66 -1.37 9.90 -21.00
C LYS A 66 0.09 9.70 -20.79
#